data_ede1b788e746cb61188376ee0fe296e3
#
_entry.id   ede1b788e746cb61188376ee0fe296e3
#
_cell.length_a   1.000
_cell.length_b   1.000
_cell.length_c   1.000
_cell.angle_alpha   90.00
_cell.angle_beta   90.00
_cell.angle_gamma   90.00
#
_symmetry.space_group_name_H-M   'P 1'
#
loop_
_entity.id
_entity.type
_entity.pdbx_description
1 polymer ?
#
loop_
_entity_poly.entity_id
_entity_poly.type
_entity_poly.pdbx_seq_one_letter_code
_entity_poly.pdbx_strand_id
1 'polypeptide(L)'
;MSSVVRISILTIPEDGIDEAAEVMRKAEQELKGIQKLPGLRTYCAGVDRARSQLTNVSVWDSIEHAEQMSRFQPMLDLGKRFGAKGATFLRLIPNFECLWQWGEIGGSGNAWR
;
A
#
# COMPACT_ATOMS: atom_id res chain seq x y z
N MET A 1 -19.35 -5.51 11.32
CA MET A 1 -18.46 -4.43 10.91
C MET A 1 -17.78 -4.78 9.62
N SER A 2 -17.83 -3.86 8.71
CA SER A 2 -17.25 -4.08 7.39
C SER A 2 -15.74 -3.90 7.44
N SER A 3 -15.03 -4.72 6.69
CA SER A 3 -13.63 -4.46 6.43
C SER A 3 -13.51 -3.23 5.54
N VAL A 4 -12.28 -2.71 5.44
CA VAL A 4 -11.99 -1.45 4.78
C VAL A 4 -10.89 -1.64 3.75
N VAL A 5 -11.09 -1.08 2.57
CA VAL A 5 -10.07 -1.05 1.52
C VAL A 5 -9.38 0.29 1.56
N ARG A 6 -8.06 0.29 1.72
CA ARG A 6 -7.24 1.50 1.75
C ARG A 6 -6.37 1.54 0.50
N ILE A 7 -6.41 2.65 -0.20
CA ILE A 7 -5.66 2.82 -1.45
C ILE A 7 -4.79 4.06 -1.34
N SER A 8 -3.49 3.87 -1.56
CA SER A 8 -2.53 4.97 -1.57
C SER A 8 -1.95 5.07 -2.97
N ILE A 9 -1.89 6.28 -3.52
CA ILE A 9 -1.37 6.50 -4.86
C ILE A 9 -0.32 7.59 -4.82
N LEU A 10 0.83 7.31 -5.45
CA LEU A 10 1.91 8.26 -5.62
C LEU A 10 2.08 8.51 -7.11
N THR A 11 2.16 9.78 -7.49
CA THR A 11 2.51 10.13 -8.86
C THR A 11 4.00 10.48 -8.88
N ILE A 12 4.73 9.82 -9.77
CA ILE A 12 6.18 9.95 -9.88
C ILE A 12 6.49 10.88 -11.05
N PRO A 13 7.49 11.77 -10.91
CA PRO A 13 7.87 12.62 -12.03
C PRO A 13 8.20 11.81 -13.27
N GLU A 14 7.94 12.41 -14.42
CA GLU A 14 8.26 11.80 -15.71
C GLU A 14 9.71 11.33 -15.71
N ASP A 15 9.96 10.17 -16.28
CA ASP A 15 11.28 9.53 -16.36
C ASP A 15 11.76 8.88 -15.06
N GLY A 16 11.01 9.01 -13.98
CA GLY A 16 11.42 8.41 -12.69
C GLY A 16 10.74 7.11 -12.35
N ILE A 17 9.78 6.66 -13.15
CA ILE A 17 8.93 5.54 -12.73
C ILE A 17 9.66 4.22 -12.63
N ASP A 18 10.61 3.96 -13.53
CA ASP A 18 11.31 2.68 -13.48
C ASP A 18 12.18 2.57 -12.23
N GLU A 19 12.88 3.66 -11.88
CA GLU A 19 13.65 3.70 -10.66
C GLU A 19 12.76 3.58 -9.44
N ALA A 20 11.64 4.32 -9.44
CA ALA A 20 10.70 4.29 -8.32
C ALA A 20 10.10 2.90 -8.13
N ALA A 21 9.77 2.23 -9.21
CA ALA A 21 9.23 0.87 -9.14
C ALA A 21 10.26 -0.08 -8.52
N GLU A 22 11.54 0.09 -8.88
CA GLU A 22 12.59 -0.75 -8.32
C GLU A 22 12.80 -0.47 -6.83
N VAL A 23 12.74 0.80 -6.43
CA VAL A 23 12.81 1.16 -5.02
C VAL A 23 11.68 0.50 -4.25
N MET A 24 10.46 0.55 -4.80
CA MET A 24 9.30 -0.07 -4.15
C MET A 24 9.45 -1.58 -4.08
N ARG A 25 9.94 -2.21 -5.14
CA ARG A 25 10.16 -3.66 -5.14
C ARG A 25 11.13 -4.07 -4.04
N LYS A 26 12.23 -3.33 -3.90
CA LYS A 26 13.23 -3.64 -2.90
C LYS A 26 12.78 -3.31 -1.49
N ALA A 27 11.78 -2.45 -1.35
CA ALA A 27 11.29 -2.06 -0.05
C ALA A 27 10.47 -3.17 0.64
N GLU A 28 10.15 -4.24 -0.05
CA GLU A 28 9.38 -5.33 0.52
C GLU A 28 9.96 -5.80 1.85
N GLN A 29 11.26 -5.93 1.94
CA GLN A 29 11.90 -6.40 3.17
C GLN A 29 11.77 -5.37 4.29
N GLU A 30 11.90 -4.09 3.98
CA GLU A 30 11.76 -3.03 4.98
C GLU A 30 10.34 -2.94 5.50
N LEU A 31 9.37 -3.31 4.66
CA LEU A 31 7.96 -3.15 4.97
C LEU A 31 7.32 -4.42 5.51
N LYS A 32 8.09 -5.49 5.64
CA LYS A 32 7.50 -6.79 6.04
C LYS A 32 6.80 -6.76 7.39
N GLY A 33 7.14 -5.81 8.24
CA GLY A 33 6.47 -5.65 9.53
C GLY A 33 4.98 -5.33 9.40
N ILE A 34 4.54 -4.87 8.23
CA ILE A 34 3.12 -4.64 7.98
C ILE A 34 2.33 -5.91 8.21
N GLN A 35 2.92 -7.07 7.88
CA GLN A 35 2.24 -8.35 8.02
C GLN A 35 1.86 -8.67 9.47
N LYS A 36 2.49 -8.01 10.42
CA LYS A 36 2.22 -8.23 11.84
C LYS A 36 1.25 -7.22 12.42
N LEU A 37 0.81 -6.25 11.64
CA LEU A 37 -0.12 -5.25 12.15
C LEU A 37 -1.50 -5.89 12.33
N PRO A 38 -2.13 -5.65 13.50
CA PRO A 38 -3.45 -6.22 13.75
C PRO A 38 -4.46 -5.81 12.69
N GLY A 39 -5.32 -6.74 12.31
CA GLY A 39 -6.43 -6.44 11.41
C GLY A 39 -6.09 -6.45 9.93
N LEU A 40 -4.84 -6.66 9.56
CA LEU A 40 -4.49 -6.71 8.14
C LEU A 40 -5.04 -7.98 7.51
N ARG A 41 -5.71 -7.82 6.36
CA ARG A 41 -6.25 -8.95 5.62
C ARG A 41 -5.46 -9.20 4.33
N THR A 42 -5.10 -8.14 3.63
CA THR A 42 -4.29 -8.26 2.43
C THR A 42 -3.55 -6.96 2.17
N TYR A 43 -2.41 -7.06 1.52
CA TYR A 43 -1.59 -5.91 1.18
C TYR A 43 -0.83 -6.19 -0.11
N CYS A 44 -0.84 -5.24 -1.03
CA CYS A 44 -0.03 -5.35 -2.23
C CYS A 44 0.43 -3.98 -2.70
N ALA A 45 1.50 -3.98 -3.49
CA ALA A 45 2.03 -2.79 -4.11
C ALA A 45 2.04 -3.01 -5.62
N GLY A 46 1.82 -1.95 -6.36
CA GLY A 46 1.75 -2.05 -7.80
C GLY A 46 2.30 -0.82 -8.50
N VAL A 47 2.54 -0.96 -9.80
CA VAL A 47 3.05 0.13 -10.61
C VAL A 47 2.25 0.24 -11.89
N ASP A 48 1.91 1.48 -12.25
CA ASP A 48 1.33 1.79 -13.55
C ASP A 48 2.37 2.64 -14.29
N ARG A 49 3.11 1.99 -15.17
CA ARG A 49 4.22 2.67 -15.86
C ARG A 49 3.72 3.72 -16.84
N ALA A 50 2.58 3.46 -17.46
CA ALA A 50 2.01 4.39 -18.43
C ALA A 50 1.58 5.70 -17.78
N ARG A 51 1.07 5.63 -16.54
CA ARG A 51 0.62 6.81 -15.80
C ARG A 51 1.66 7.33 -14.82
N SER A 52 2.80 6.68 -14.74
CA SER A 52 3.86 7.05 -13.81
C SER A 52 3.37 7.10 -12.37
N GLN A 53 2.69 6.03 -11.96
CA GLN A 53 2.13 5.95 -10.62
C GLN A 53 2.52 4.66 -9.91
N LEU A 54 2.70 4.76 -8.60
CA LEU A 54 2.80 3.62 -7.70
C LEU A 54 1.56 3.59 -6.83
N THR A 55 1.17 2.40 -6.40
CA THR A 55 0.05 2.25 -5.50
C THR A 55 0.34 1.22 -4.43
N ASN A 56 -0.31 1.40 -3.28
CA ASN A 56 -0.41 0.38 -2.24
C ASN A 56 -1.89 0.17 -2.00
N VAL A 57 -2.32 -1.08 -2.00
CA VAL A 57 -3.71 -1.43 -1.73
C VAL A 57 -3.72 -2.40 -0.57
N SER A 58 -4.54 -2.12 0.43
CA SER A 58 -4.63 -2.98 1.60
C SER A 58 -6.08 -3.10 2.04
N VAL A 59 -6.37 -4.23 2.69
CA VAL A 59 -7.68 -4.48 3.25
C VAL A 59 -7.51 -4.78 4.72
N TRP A 60 -8.33 -4.15 5.55
CA TRP A 60 -8.22 -4.20 7.00
C TRP A 60 -9.57 -4.56 7.61
N ASP A 61 -9.54 -5.11 8.83
CA ASP A 61 -10.77 -5.48 9.54
C ASP A 61 -11.65 -4.27 9.86
N SER A 62 -11.04 -3.10 10.03
CA SER A 62 -11.78 -1.88 10.36
C SER A 62 -10.97 -0.66 9.94
N ILE A 63 -11.62 0.50 10.00
CA ILE A 63 -10.92 1.75 9.69
C ILE A 63 -9.85 2.06 10.74
N GLU A 64 -10.09 1.69 11.99
CA GLU A 64 -9.10 1.89 13.04
C GLU A 64 -7.83 1.09 12.76
N HIS A 65 -8.00 -0.14 12.26
CA HIS A 65 -6.84 -0.94 11.88
C HIS A 65 -6.12 -0.33 10.68
N ALA A 66 -6.86 0.17 9.70
CA ALA A 66 -6.25 0.80 8.52
C ALA A 66 -5.43 2.03 8.90
N GLU A 67 -5.87 2.76 9.91
CA GLU A 67 -5.18 3.98 10.34
C GLU A 67 -3.80 3.73 10.93
N GLN A 68 -3.47 2.48 11.26
CA GLN A 68 -2.13 2.14 11.71
C GLN A 68 -1.07 2.50 10.67
N MET A 69 -1.45 2.47 9.38
CA MET A 69 -0.51 2.78 8.31
C MET A 69 0.02 4.21 8.39
N SER A 70 -0.76 5.13 8.95
CA SER A 70 -0.32 6.52 9.09
C SER A 70 0.74 6.68 10.18
N ARG A 71 0.99 5.64 10.96
CA ARG A 71 1.97 5.66 12.05
C ARG A 71 3.07 4.61 11.87
N PHE A 72 3.03 3.86 10.78
CA PHE A 72 4.01 2.80 10.55
C PHE A 72 5.29 3.43 10.01
N GLN A 73 6.31 3.52 10.86
CA GLN A 73 7.50 4.29 10.57
C GLN A 73 8.22 3.89 9.28
N PRO A 74 8.43 2.59 8.99
CA PRO A 74 9.11 2.25 7.74
C PRO A 74 8.41 2.78 6.49
N MET A 75 7.06 2.80 6.50
CA MET A 75 6.32 3.35 5.37
C MET A 75 6.45 4.87 5.31
N LEU A 76 6.45 5.53 6.46
CA LEU A 76 6.64 6.97 6.50
C LEU A 76 8.03 7.35 5.96
N ASP A 77 9.05 6.58 6.32
CA ASP A 77 10.40 6.81 5.84
C ASP A 77 10.51 6.60 4.33
N LEU A 78 9.86 5.57 3.82
CA LEU A 78 9.82 5.32 2.38
C LEU A 78 9.13 6.48 1.66
N GLY A 79 8.01 6.96 2.21
CA GLY A 79 7.30 8.10 1.66
C GLY A 79 8.18 9.33 1.57
N LYS A 80 9.00 9.58 2.59
CA LYS A 80 9.93 10.71 2.57
C LYS A 80 10.96 10.58 1.46
N ARG A 81 11.45 9.36 1.22
CA ARG A 81 12.42 9.13 0.16
C ARG A 81 11.80 9.43 -1.21
N PHE A 82 10.57 9.00 -1.44
CA PHE A 82 9.88 9.29 -2.68
C PHE A 82 9.60 10.79 -2.81
N GLY A 83 9.14 11.41 -1.73
CA GLY A 83 8.86 12.85 -1.74
C GLY A 83 10.09 13.69 -2.06
N ALA A 84 11.26 13.27 -1.54
CA ALA A 84 12.51 13.96 -1.81
C ALA A 84 12.88 13.91 -3.29
N LYS A 85 12.37 12.94 -4.03
CA LYS A 85 12.61 12.80 -5.46
C LYS A 85 11.46 13.38 -6.29
N GLY A 86 10.57 14.11 -5.66
CA GLY A 86 9.52 14.83 -6.38
C GLY A 86 8.19 14.11 -6.51
N ALA A 87 8.02 12.98 -5.84
CA ALA A 87 6.74 12.29 -5.87
C ALA A 87 5.66 13.12 -5.20
N THR A 88 4.45 13.07 -5.75
CA THR A 88 3.29 13.68 -5.13
C THR A 88 2.34 12.58 -4.68
N PHE A 89 1.74 12.80 -3.52
CA PHE A 89 0.88 11.81 -2.89
C PHE A 89 -0.56 12.26 -3.01
N LEU A 90 -1.45 11.30 -3.28
CA LEU A 90 -2.87 11.58 -3.18
C LEU A 90 -3.18 11.90 -1.72
N ARG A 91 -3.65 13.11 -1.49
CA ARG A 91 -4.00 13.54 -0.13
C ARG A 91 -5.31 12.94 0.28
N LEU A 92 -5.46 12.74 1.59
CA LEU A 92 -6.65 12.09 2.14
C LEU A 92 -6.79 10.71 1.51
N ILE A 93 -5.90 9.82 1.91
CA ILE A 93 -5.92 8.45 1.42
C ILE A 93 -7.30 7.86 1.63
N PRO A 94 -7.98 7.44 0.55
CA PRO A 94 -9.34 6.97 0.68
C PRO A 94 -9.41 5.61 1.37
N ASN A 95 -10.44 5.46 2.19
CA ASN A 95 -10.79 4.21 2.82
C ASN A 95 -12.20 3.89 2.37
N PHE A 96 -12.37 2.75 1.71
CA PHE A 96 -13.67 2.34 1.20
C PHE A 96 -14.22 1.21 2.05
N GLU A 97 -15.50 1.25 2.33
CA GLU A 97 -16.14 0.10 2.92
C GLU A 97 -16.01 -1.07 1.95
N CYS A 98 -15.50 -2.20 2.42
CA CYS A 98 -15.35 -3.36 1.56
C CYS A 98 -16.69 -4.06 1.44
N LEU A 99 -17.21 -4.16 0.24
CA LEU A 99 -18.48 -4.82 0.02
C LEU A 99 -18.33 -6.33 -0.08
N TRP A 100 -17.23 -6.78 -0.69
CA TRP A 100 -16.89 -8.21 -0.74
C TRP A 100 -15.43 -8.35 -1.09
N GLN A 101 -14.86 -9.49 -0.74
CA GLN A 101 -13.44 -9.75 -0.92
C GLN A 101 -13.26 -11.24 -1.24
N TRP A 102 -12.35 -11.51 -2.15
CA TRP A 102 -11.97 -12.86 -2.51
C TRP A 102 -10.47 -13.01 -2.23
N GLY A 103 -10.14 -14.00 -1.40
CA GLY A 103 -8.75 -14.23 -1.02
C GLY A 103 -8.34 -13.39 0.17
N GLU A 104 -7.35 -13.87 0.90
CA GLU A 104 -6.81 -13.20 2.08
C GLU A 104 -5.32 -13.45 2.18
N ILE A 105 -4.60 -12.45 2.73
CA ILE A 105 -3.18 -12.59 2.97
C ILE A 105 -2.99 -13.62 4.08
N GLY A 106 -1.98 -14.48 3.94
CA GLY A 106 -1.63 -15.46 4.97
C GLY A 106 -2.70 -16.46 5.27
N GLY A 107 -3.88 -16.24 4.84
CA GLY A 107 -4.92 -17.19 4.94
C GLY A 107 -4.46 -18.39 4.18
N SER A 108 -5.24 -19.28 3.93
CA SER A 108 -4.79 -20.34 3.16
C SER A 108 -4.47 -19.79 1.81
N GLY A 109 -3.76 -18.83 1.65
CA GLY A 109 -3.32 -18.24 0.42
C GLY A 109 -3.76 -18.95 -0.83
N ASN A 110 -4.50 -19.94 -0.63
CA ASN A 110 -4.96 -20.83 -1.68
C ASN A 110 -6.30 -20.47 -2.21
N ALA A 111 -6.94 -19.50 -1.63
CA ALA A 111 -8.26 -19.08 -2.06
C ALA A 111 -8.27 -18.65 -3.53
N TRP A 112 -7.14 -18.29 -4.04
CA TRP A 112 -7.01 -17.84 -5.42
C TRP A 112 -6.82 -18.95 -6.44
N ARG A 113 -6.63 -20.15 -6.02
CA ARG A 113 -6.26 -21.21 -6.93
C ARG A 113 -7.37 -22.10 -7.34
#